data_838edfbb726ab41c6ba79092740154fe
#
_entry.id   838edfbb726ab41c6ba79092740154fe
#
_cell.length_a   1.000
_cell.length_b   1.000
_cell.length_c   1.000
_cell.angle_alpha   90.00
_cell.angle_beta   90.00
_cell.angle_gamma   90.00
#
_symmetry.space_group_name_H-M   'P 1'
#
loop_
_entity.id
_entity.type
_entity.pdbx_description
1 polymer ?
#
loop_
_entity_poly.entity_id
_entity_poly.type
_entity_poly.pdbx_seq_one_letter_code
_entity_poly.pdbx_strand_id
1 'polypeptide(L)'
;QKTNLNDVYAVGDCAQVYNRITGKSQWSAMGSTANITGRCLARNLTGDRAVYKGCFGTGVVKLAEDLNAGRTGLTEAQARDAGFNVITVTCVTDDKAHYYPDASAFVTKLIADRDTHKLLGIQVLGAGAVDKMVDIAVTGIAMGAAVEDFDTMDFSYAPAFSTAIHPF
;
A
#
# COMPACT_ATOMS: atom_id res chain seq x y z
N GLN A 1 20.91 -5.15 -2.51
CA GLN A 1 20.90 -6.42 -3.24
C GLN A 1 22.30 -7.05 -3.36
N LYS A 2 23.36 -6.23 -3.44
CA LYS A 2 24.74 -6.72 -3.33
C LYS A 2 24.99 -7.11 -1.87
N THR A 3 25.56 -8.28 -1.65
CA THR A 3 25.98 -8.74 -0.32
C THR A 3 27.37 -8.20 0.04
N ASN A 4 27.87 -8.55 1.21
CA ASN A 4 29.26 -8.28 1.62
C ASN A 4 30.29 -9.21 0.98
N LEU A 5 29.84 -10.20 0.21
CA LEU A 5 30.70 -11.09 -0.56
C LEU A 5 30.87 -10.57 -2.00
N ASN A 6 32.04 -10.79 -2.60
CA ASN A 6 32.27 -10.42 -3.99
C ASN A 6 31.39 -11.27 -4.91
N ASP A 7 30.75 -10.58 -5.87
CA ASP A 7 29.92 -11.18 -6.94
C ASP A 7 28.73 -12.00 -6.43
N VAL A 8 28.34 -11.83 -5.16
CA VAL A 8 27.17 -12.46 -4.57
C VAL A 8 26.07 -11.42 -4.31
N TYR A 9 24.86 -11.73 -4.79
CA TYR A 9 23.68 -10.89 -4.66
C TYR A 9 22.55 -11.68 -4.02
N ALA A 10 21.65 -10.97 -3.31
CA ALA A 10 20.46 -11.54 -2.69
C ALA A 10 19.23 -10.69 -3.02
N VAL A 11 18.14 -11.35 -3.40
CA VAL A 11 16.85 -10.73 -3.71
C VAL A 11 15.71 -11.64 -3.27
N GLY A 12 14.49 -11.07 -3.16
CA GLY A 12 13.32 -11.83 -2.74
C GLY A 12 13.30 -12.10 -1.24
N ASP A 13 12.66 -13.16 -0.84
CA ASP A 13 12.32 -13.45 0.56
C ASP A 13 13.54 -13.69 1.47
N CYS A 14 14.68 -14.06 0.90
CA CYS A 14 15.93 -14.25 1.62
C CYS A 14 16.70 -12.95 1.87
N ALA A 15 16.25 -11.84 1.31
CA ALA A 15 16.94 -10.56 1.40
C ALA A 15 16.18 -9.56 2.28
N GLN A 16 16.88 -8.90 3.18
CA GLN A 16 16.34 -7.75 3.91
C GLN A 16 16.16 -6.55 2.97
N VAL A 17 15.07 -5.82 3.15
CA VAL A 17 14.74 -4.61 2.40
C VAL A 17 14.52 -3.44 3.35
N TYR A 18 14.29 -2.25 2.81
CA TYR A 18 13.97 -1.07 3.61
C TYR A 18 12.50 -0.69 3.46
N ASN A 19 11.88 -0.30 4.58
CA ASN A 19 10.60 0.40 4.55
C ASN A 19 10.80 1.79 3.97
N ARG A 20 10.06 2.12 2.91
CA ARG A 20 10.25 3.36 2.17
C ARG A 20 9.78 4.61 2.93
N ILE A 21 8.90 4.45 3.94
CA ILE A 21 8.41 5.57 4.76
C ILE A 21 9.40 5.87 5.89
N THR A 22 9.86 4.82 6.60
CA THR A 22 10.68 4.98 7.82
C THR A 22 12.18 4.90 7.56
N GLY A 23 12.61 4.40 6.40
CA GLY A 23 14.01 4.10 6.12
C GLY A 23 14.59 2.92 6.92
N LYS A 24 13.80 2.31 7.81
CA LYS A 24 14.24 1.20 8.64
C LYS A 24 14.25 -0.11 7.84
N SER A 25 15.18 -0.99 8.20
CA SER A 25 15.24 -2.34 7.65
C SER A 25 13.99 -3.13 8.03
N GLN A 26 13.48 -3.91 7.09
CA GLN A 26 12.39 -4.85 7.32
C GLN A 26 12.53 -6.09 6.45
N TRP A 27 11.82 -7.14 6.82
CA TRP A 27 11.63 -8.33 6.01
C TRP A 27 10.31 -8.19 5.23
N SER A 28 10.33 -8.58 3.95
CA SER A 28 9.15 -8.52 3.07
C SER A 28 9.10 -9.77 2.19
N ALA A 29 8.51 -10.83 2.72
CA ALA A 29 8.25 -12.09 1.99
C ALA A 29 6.99 -11.95 1.12
N MET A 30 7.09 -11.11 0.10
CA MET A 30 5.98 -10.78 -0.82
C MET A 30 6.42 -10.95 -2.26
N GLY A 31 5.59 -11.63 -3.07
CA GLY A 31 5.88 -11.87 -4.49
C GLY A 31 6.12 -10.58 -5.29
N SER A 32 5.44 -9.49 -4.96
CA SER A 32 5.67 -8.17 -5.56
C SER A 32 7.07 -7.63 -5.24
N THR A 33 7.49 -7.70 -3.98
CA THR A 33 8.84 -7.29 -3.55
C THR A 33 9.91 -8.15 -4.23
N ALA A 34 9.73 -9.46 -4.25
CA ALA A 34 10.66 -10.40 -4.90
C ALA A 34 10.81 -10.09 -6.40
N ASN A 35 9.70 -9.85 -7.09
CA ASN A 35 9.71 -9.52 -8.51
C ASN A 35 10.41 -8.17 -8.79
N ILE A 36 10.10 -7.13 -8.01
CA ILE A 36 10.71 -5.80 -8.19
C ILE A 36 12.21 -5.85 -7.92
N THR A 37 12.63 -6.51 -6.83
CA THR A 37 14.06 -6.62 -6.47
C THR A 37 14.83 -7.48 -7.47
N GLY A 38 14.23 -8.56 -7.99
CA GLY A 38 14.82 -9.41 -9.05
C GLY A 38 15.03 -8.62 -10.35
N ARG A 39 14.02 -7.89 -10.82
CA ARG A 39 14.14 -7.02 -12.01
C ARG A 39 15.18 -5.91 -11.82
N CYS A 40 15.22 -5.30 -10.64
CA CYS A 40 16.21 -4.28 -10.32
C CYS A 40 17.64 -4.85 -10.37
N LEU A 41 17.86 -6.04 -9.83
CA LEU A 41 19.15 -6.74 -9.90
C LEU A 41 19.52 -7.09 -11.35
N ALA A 42 18.59 -7.68 -12.11
CA ALA A 42 18.83 -8.06 -13.52
C ALA A 42 19.28 -6.85 -14.35
N ARG A 43 18.61 -5.70 -14.21
CA ARG A 43 19.01 -4.46 -14.89
C ARG A 43 20.43 -4.03 -14.51
N ASN A 44 20.79 -4.10 -13.22
CA ASN A 44 22.12 -3.73 -12.76
C ASN A 44 23.22 -4.68 -13.29
N LEU A 45 22.92 -5.97 -13.41
CA LEU A 45 23.86 -6.94 -13.97
C LEU A 45 24.06 -6.78 -15.48
N THR A 46 23.12 -6.14 -16.18
CA THR A 46 23.21 -5.81 -17.61
C THR A 46 23.72 -4.39 -17.89
N GLY A 47 24.25 -3.70 -16.86
CA GLY A 47 24.91 -2.41 -17.03
C GLY A 47 24.03 -1.17 -16.78
N ASP A 48 22.77 -1.37 -16.36
CA ASP A 48 21.89 -0.27 -15.94
C ASP A 48 22.24 0.18 -14.49
N ARG A 49 21.69 1.33 -14.07
CA ARG A 49 21.82 1.87 -12.70
C ARG A 49 20.47 1.92 -12.00
N ALA A 50 19.77 0.80 -11.98
CA ALA A 50 18.49 0.71 -11.31
C ALA A 50 18.65 0.74 -9.78
N VAL A 51 17.81 1.54 -9.11
CA VAL A 51 17.78 1.66 -7.66
C VAL A 51 16.46 1.13 -7.13
N TYR A 52 16.52 0.16 -6.22
CA TYR A 52 15.36 -0.28 -5.46
C TYR A 52 15.08 0.72 -4.32
N LYS A 53 13.91 1.37 -4.37
CA LYS A 53 13.56 2.46 -3.43
C LYS A 53 13.00 1.98 -2.09
N GLY A 54 12.91 0.67 -1.87
CA GLY A 54 12.26 0.10 -0.69
C GLY A 54 10.81 -0.33 -0.95
N CYS A 55 10.15 -0.90 0.08
CA CYS A 55 8.77 -1.36 0.03
C CYS A 55 7.90 -0.65 1.08
N PHE A 56 6.59 -0.77 0.92
CA PHE A 56 5.60 -0.23 1.85
C PHE A 56 4.95 -1.30 2.74
N GLY A 57 5.29 -2.58 2.56
CA GLY A 57 4.62 -3.67 3.25
C GLY A 57 3.20 -3.91 2.72
N THR A 58 3.03 -3.75 1.40
CA THR A 58 1.75 -3.93 0.71
C THR A 58 1.38 -5.40 0.64
N GLY A 59 0.13 -5.71 0.96
CA GLY A 59 -0.42 -7.06 0.84
C GLY A 59 -1.93 -7.06 0.82
N VAL A 60 -2.48 -8.04 0.11
CA VAL A 60 -3.90 -8.36 0.08
C VAL A 60 -4.09 -9.85 0.33
N VAL A 61 -5.20 -10.22 0.95
CA VAL A 61 -5.54 -11.62 1.25
C VAL A 61 -7.04 -11.83 1.13
N LYS A 62 -7.42 -12.97 0.59
CA LYS A 62 -8.79 -13.47 0.63
C LYS A 62 -8.99 -14.24 1.95
N LEU A 63 -9.85 -13.74 2.82
CA LEU A 63 -10.12 -14.33 4.13
C LEU A 63 -11.27 -15.35 4.08
N ALA A 64 -12.29 -15.07 3.26
CA ALA A 64 -13.45 -15.91 3.02
C ALA A 64 -13.98 -15.68 1.61
N GLU A 65 -15.08 -16.35 1.23
CA GLU A 65 -15.67 -16.23 -0.10
C GLU A 65 -15.97 -14.76 -0.44
N ASP A 66 -16.59 -14.05 0.49
CA ASP A 66 -17.02 -12.65 0.33
C ASP A 66 -16.28 -11.70 1.28
N LEU A 67 -15.06 -12.03 1.69
CA LEU A 67 -14.29 -11.18 2.58
C LEU A 67 -12.82 -11.17 2.20
N ASN A 68 -12.36 -9.99 1.83
CA ASN A 68 -10.98 -9.70 1.50
C ASN A 68 -10.43 -8.66 2.48
N ALA A 69 -9.13 -8.73 2.75
CA ALA A 69 -8.43 -7.70 3.49
C ALA A 69 -7.19 -7.23 2.75
N GLY A 70 -6.83 -5.98 2.95
CA GLY A 70 -5.63 -5.41 2.34
C GLY A 70 -5.03 -4.29 3.16
N ARG A 71 -3.76 -4.04 2.93
CA ARG A 71 -3.06 -2.91 3.54
C ARG A 71 -1.87 -2.47 2.72
N THR A 72 -1.46 -1.22 2.92
CA THR A 72 -0.14 -0.73 2.53
C THR A 72 0.31 0.38 3.48
N GLY A 73 1.59 0.68 3.49
CA GLY A 73 2.17 1.66 4.39
C GLY A 73 2.25 1.17 5.84
N LEU A 74 2.21 2.10 6.76
CA LEU A 74 2.31 1.84 8.20
C LEU A 74 0.94 1.59 8.81
N THR A 75 0.86 0.68 9.77
CA THR A 75 -0.25 0.64 10.71
C THR A 75 -0.16 1.84 11.68
N GLU A 76 -1.24 2.16 12.38
CA GLU A 76 -1.23 3.22 13.38
C GLU A 76 -0.12 3.02 14.43
N ALA A 77 0.04 1.79 14.95
CA ALA A 77 1.10 1.46 15.90
C ALA A 77 2.49 1.68 15.30
N GLN A 78 2.74 1.18 14.09
CA GLN A 78 4.02 1.36 13.41
C GLN A 78 4.34 2.83 13.11
N ALA A 79 3.34 3.63 12.77
CA ALA A 79 3.52 5.06 12.53
C ALA A 79 3.88 5.80 13.83
N ARG A 80 3.20 5.49 14.95
CA ARG A 80 3.53 6.02 16.28
C ARG A 80 4.93 5.62 16.74
N ASP A 81 5.29 4.35 16.58
CA ASP A 81 6.63 3.81 16.91
C ASP A 81 7.73 4.43 16.03
N ALA A 82 7.38 4.89 14.84
CA ALA A 82 8.29 5.60 13.95
C ALA A 82 8.43 7.09 14.29
N GLY A 83 7.64 7.61 15.23
CA GLY A 83 7.72 9.00 15.72
C GLY A 83 6.80 9.99 15.00
N PHE A 84 5.85 9.51 14.17
CA PHE A 84 4.88 10.39 13.51
C PHE A 84 3.80 10.87 14.51
N ASN A 85 3.32 12.09 14.28
CA ASN A 85 2.13 12.63 14.95
C ASN A 85 0.87 12.12 14.22
N VAL A 86 0.39 10.94 14.64
CA VAL A 86 -0.60 10.16 13.87
C VAL A 86 -2.03 10.66 14.07
N ILE A 87 -2.74 10.85 12.97
CA ILE A 87 -4.19 10.96 12.90
C ILE A 87 -4.75 9.78 12.10
N THR A 88 -5.91 9.26 12.50
CA THR A 88 -6.59 8.17 11.79
C THR A 88 -8.06 8.48 11.62
N VAL A 89 -8.63 7.97 10.54
CA VAL A 89 -10.07 7.93 10.31
C VAL A 89 -10.47 6.53 9.86
N THR A 90 -11.62 6.06 10.31
CA THR A 90 -12.22 4.81 9.83
C THR A 90 -13.55 5.15 9.20
N CYS A 91 -13.69 4.82 7.92
CA CYS A 91 -14.91 4.98 7.15
C CYS A 91 -15.54 3.61 6.90
N VAL A 92 -16.86 3.54 6.98
CA VAL A 92 -17.65 2.39 6.56
C VAL A 92 -18.56 2.87 5.45
N THR A 93 -18.37 2.34 4.27
CA THR A 93 -19.14 2.65 3.06
C THR A 93 -19.63 1.34 2.44
N ASP A 94 -20.32 1.41 1.31
CA ASP A 94 -20.50 0.24 0.47
C ASP A 94 -19.33 0.10 -0.51
N ASP A 95 -19.09 -1.10 -1.00
CA ASP A 95 -18.07 -1.39 -2.02
C ASP A 95 -18.46 -0.92 -3.43
N LYS A 96 -19.77 -0.70 -3.65
CA LYS A 96 -20.37 -0.19 -4.90
C LYS A 96 -21.63 0.64 -4.57
N ALA A 97 -22.31 1.15 -5.58
CA ALA A 97 -23.53 1.95 -5.34
C ALA A 97 -24.54 1.16 -4.50
N HIS A 98 -25.07 1.78 -3.45
CA HIS A 98 -25.94 1.14 -2.46
C HIS A 98 -27.15 0.39 -3.06
N TYR A 99 -27.71 0.90 -4.15
CA TYR A 99 -28.83 0.29 -4.86
C TYR A 99 -28.43 -0.80 -5.85
N TYR A 100 -27.12 -1.05 -6.02
CA TYR A 100 -26.64 -2.07 -6.93
C TYR A 100 -26.73 -3.45 -6.28
N PRO A 101 -27.13 -4.52 -7.02
CA PRO A 101 -27.18 -5.86 -6.48
C PRO A 101 -25.83 -6.27 -5.88
N ASP A 102 -25.88 -6.96 -4.76
CA ASP A 102 -24.72 -7.49 -4.03
C ASP A 102 -23.76 -6.40 -3.46
N ALA A 103 -24.26 -5.15 -3.30
CA ALA A 103 -23.52 -4.15 -2.56
C ALA A 103 -23.31 -4.58 -1.11
N SER A 104 -22.10 -4.45 -0.59
CA SER A 104 -21.71 -4.92 0.74
C SER A 104 -20.82 -3.93 1.47
N ALA A 105 -20.78 -4.05 2.79
CA ALA A 105 -19.99 -3.15 3.62
C ALA A 105 -18.49 -3.20 3.27
N PHE A 106 -17.90 -2.02 3.22
CA PHE A 106 -16.51 -1.80 2.91
C PHE A 106 -15.89 -0.86 3.96
N VAL A 107 -14.95 -1.39 4.71
CA VAL A 107 -14.31 -0.68 5.83
C VAL A 107 -12.92 -0.24 5.40
N THR A 108 -12.65 1.05 5.54
CA THR A 108 -11.35 1.66 5.23
C THR A 108 -10.85 2.42 6.44
N LYS A 109 -9.63 2.13 6.88
CA LYS A 109 -8.92 2.91 7.88
C LYS A 109 -7.72 3.61 7.25
N LEU A 110 -7.74 4.93 7.22
CA LEU A 110 -6.64 5.78 6.79
C LEU A 110 -5.76 6.16 7.98
N ILE A 111 -4.46 6.19 7.76
CA ILE A 111 -3.44 6.62 8.71
C ILE A 111 -2.63 7.74 8.06
N ALA A 112 -2.60 8.91 8.67
CA ALA A 112 -1.87 10.07 8.17
C ALA A 112 -1.02 10.73 9.25
N ASP A 113 -0.06 11.50 8.85
CA ASP A 113 0.70 12.38 9.71
C ASP A 113 -0.05 13.71 9.89
N ARG A 114 -0.37 14.06 11.13
CA ARG A 114 -1.12 15.27 11.47
C ARG A 114 -0.40 16.57 11.06
N ASP A 115 0.93 16.56 11.09
CA ASP A 115 1.72 17.79 10.88
C ASP A 115 1.93 18.08 9.40
N THR A 116 2.02 17.05 8.57
CA THR A 116 2.28 17.17 7.13
C THR A 116 1.10 16.77 6.26
N HIS A 117 0.05 16.20 6.86
CA HIS A 117 -1.13 15.61 6.23
C HIS A 117 -0.83 14.46 5.26
N LYS A 118 0.42 14.02 5.19
CA LYS A 118 0.81 12.93 4.29
C LYS A 118 0.18 11.61 4.68
N LEU A 119 -0.32 10.90 3.68
CA LEU A 119 -0.80 9.54 3.85
C LEU A 119 0.36 8.62 4.24
N LEU A 120 0.25 7.95 5.37
CA LEU A 120 1.23 7.00 5.90
C LEU A 120 0.82 5.54 5.68
N GLY A 121 -0.47 5.26 5.58
CA GLY A 121 -0.96 3.91 5.42
C GLY A 121 -2.46 3.79 5.28
N ILE A 122 -2.90 2.61 4.83
CA ILE A 122 -4.30 2.21 4.73
C ILE A 122 -4.47 0.78 5.16
N GLN A 123 -5.62 0.48 5.77
CA GLN A 123 -6.13 -0.87 6.03
C GLN A 123 -7.55 -0.95 5.49
N VAL A 124 -7.86 -2.01 4.76
CA VAL A 124 -9.14 -2.18 4.05
C VAL A 124 -9.69 -3.56 4.30
N LEU A 125 -11.01 -3.65 4.48
CA LEU A 125 -11.74 -4.90 4.67
C LEU A 125 -13.08 -4.82 3.93
N GLY A 126 -13.43 -5.84 3.13
CA GLY A 126 -14.71 -5.92 2.43
C GLY A 126 -14.74 -7.00 1.37
N ALA A 127 -15.88 -7.18 0.71
CA ALA A 127 -16.04 -8.15 -0.37
C ALA A 127 -15.51 -7.61 -1.71
N GLY A 128 -15.58 -6.29 -1.91
CA GLY A 128 -15.25 -5.64 -3.18
C GLY A 128 -13.75 -5.48 -3.42
N ALA A 129 -13.41 -4.49 -4.24
CA ALA A 129 -12.08 -4.23 -4.79
C ALA A 129 -11.08 -3.67 -3.75
N VAL A 130 -10.73 -4.48 -2.76
CA VAL A 130 -9.74 -4.16 -1.72
C VAL A 130 -8.38 -3.82 -2.33
N ASP A 131 -7.94 -4.55 -3.34
CA ASP A 131 -6.71 -4.33 -4.08
C ASP A 131 -6.67 -2.96 -4.76
N LYS A 132 -7.77 -2.52 -5.38
CA LYS A 132 -7.88 -1.17 -5.95
C LYS A 132 -7.59 -0.08 -4.92
N MET A 133 -8.18 -0.17 -3.73
CA MET A 133 -7.96 0.80 -2.64
C MET A 133 -6.51 0.79 -2.16
N VAL A 134 -5.94 -0.40 -2.01
CA VAL A 134 -4.54 -0.56 -1.61
C VAL A 134 -3.61 0.05 -2.66
N ASP A 135 -3.85 -0.17 -3.96
CA ASP A 135 -3.00 0.34 -5.04
C ASP A 135 -3.09 1.86 -5.20
N ILE A 136 -4.28 2.45 -4.96
CA ILE A 136 -4.45 3.91 -4.88
C ILE A 136 -3.57 4.46 -3.76
N ALA A 137 -3.64 3.87 -2.56
CA ALA A 137 -2.82 4.29 -1.43
C ALA A 137 -1.32 4.07 -1.66
N VAL A 138 -0.90 2.97 -2.29
CA VAL A 138 0.50 2.74 -2.70
C VAL A 138 0.99 3.90 -3.58
N THR A 139 0.18 4.29 -4.55
CA THR A 139 0.51 5.38 -5.47
C THR A 139 0.61 6.71 -4.72
N GLY A 140 -0.38 7.05 -3.88
CA GLY A 140 -0.39 8.27 -3.08
C GLY A 140 0.83 8.35 -2.14
N ILE A 141 1.08 7.30 -1.36
CA ILE A 141 2.25 7.25 -0.46
C ILE A 141 3.56 7.36 -1.26
N ALA A 142 3.67 6.68 -2.41
CA ALA A 142 4.86 6.72 -3.25
C ALA A 142 5.15 8.11 -3.81
N MET A 143 4.11 8.90 -4.06
CA MET A 143 4.20 10.28 -4.55
C MET A 143 4.25 11.33 -3.43
N GLY A 144 4.07 10.91 -2.17
CA GLY A 144 4.06 11.80 -1.00
C GLY A 144 2.80 12.66 -0.90
N ALA A 145 1.66 12.12 -1.37
CA ALA A 145 0.37 12.81 -1.36
C ALA A 145 -0.08 13.11 0.08
N ALA A 146 -0.64 14.30 0.26
CA ALA A 146 -1.44 14.65 1.42
C ALA A 146 -2.87 14.07 1.26
N VAL A 147 -3.60 13.93 2.35
CA VAL A 147 -4.98 13.39 2.30
C VAL A 147 -5.90 14.30 1.49
N GLU A 148 -5.68 15.60 1.50
CA GLU A 148 -6.44 16.59 0.74
C GLU A 148 -6.24 16.47 -0.78
N ASP A 149 -5.12 15.92 -1.23
CA ASP A 149 -4.88 15.70 -2.67
C ASP A 149 -5.91 14.74 -3.27
N PHE A 150 -6.46 13.82 -2.46
CA PHE A 150 -7.44 12.84 -2.92
C PHE A 150 -8.82 13.44 -3.15
N ASP A 151 -9.18 14.57 -2.52
CA ASP A 151 -10.48 15.22 -2.67
C ASP A 151 -10.78 15.68 -4.11
N THR A 152 -9.73 15.95 -4.88
CA THR A 152 -9.83 16.46 -6.25
C THR A 152 -9.44 15.46 -7.32
N MET A 153 -9.12 14.22 -6.94
CA MET A 153 -8.78 13.17 -7.89
C MET A 153 -10.03 12.63 -8.58
N ASP A 154 -9.98 12.57 -9.90
CA ASP A 154 -11.05 12.02 -10.75
C ASP A 154 -11.01 10.49 -10.74
N PHE A 155 -11.45 9.89 -9.61
CA PHE A 155 -11.53 8.44 -9.50
C PHE A 155 -12.63 7.87 -10.37
N SER A 156 -12.35 6.74 -11.02
CA SER A 156 -13.33 6.08 -11.88
C SER A 156 -14.54 5.61 -11.07
N TYR A 157 -15.72 5.95 -11.56
CA TYR A 157 -17.00 5.55 -10.99
C TYR A 157 -17.91 4.89 -12.03
N ALA A 158 -18.52 3.81 -11.63
CA ALA A 158 -19.78 3.31 -12.16
C ALA A 158 -20.46 2.44 -11.08
N PRO A 159 -21.80 2.38 -11.04
CA PRO A 159 -22.54 1.72 -9.95
C PRO A 159 -22.09 0.28 -9.64
N ALA A 160 -21.66 -0.45 -10.64
CA ALA A 160 -21.19 -1.83 -10.53
C ALA A 160 -19.78 -1.99 -9.95
N PHE A 161 -18.98 -0.92 -9.83
CA PHE A 161 -17.55 -1.01 -9.51
C PHE A 161 -17.14 -0.27 -8.26
N SER A 162 -17.83 0.81 -7.92
CA SER A 162 -17.47 1.66 -6.76
C SER A 162 -18.63 2.60 -6.38
N THR A 163 -18.50 3.25 -5.24
CA THR A 163 -19.34 4.38 -4.85
C THR A 163 -18.89 5.67 -5.54
N ALA A 164 -19.82 6.62 -5.72
CA ALA A 164 -19.49 7.95 -6.27
C ALA A 164 -18.63 8.78 -5.29
N ILE A 165 -18.82 8.58 -3.98
CA ILE A 165 -17.97 9.17 -2.94
C ILE A 165 -16.90 8.15 -2.59
N HIS A 166 -15.65 8.51 -2.88
CA HIS A 166 -14.50 7.64 -2.62
C HIS A 166 -14.18 7.61 -1.11
N PRO A 167 -13.71 6.47 -0.54
CA PRO A 167 -13.38 6.35 0.88
C PRO A 167 -12.12 7.10 1.35
N PHE A 168 -11.36 7.70 0.42
CA PHE A 168 -10.25 8.59 0.74
C PHE A 168 -10.74 9.96 1.09
#